data_b225787577c5931eb2fd674a1bc3dbf9
#
_entry.id   b225787577c5931eb2fd674a1bc3dbf9
#
_cell.length_a   1.000
_cell.length_b   1.000
_cell.length_c   1.000
_cell.angle_alpha   90.00
_cell.angle_beta   90.00
_cell.angle_gamma   90.00
#
_symmetry.space_group_name_H-M   'P 1'
#
loop_
_entity.id
_entity.type
_entity.pdbx_description
1 polymer ?
#
loop_
_entity_poly.entity_id
_entity_poly.type
_entity_poly.pdbx_seq_one_letter_code
_entity_poly.pdbx_strand_id
1 'polypeptide(L)'
;MNIILFGPPGAGKGTQAQSIVKKHNYFQLSTGNLLRDEVKSKTELGADIEKLISNGKFVSDEIVNTLLRQSLTNLKYRDRIIFDGYPRNVEQATNLEIILKEFNQTIGHTIFLNVSRDIIEKRIMGRMTCEKCNMTLNEYFNKEEIELHPCGVEHLKKRNDDNLDIIISRYDTYMSSTKPVLDFYSKNSNFTEIDGAGEIDQITNKINEILKV
;
A
#
# COMPACT_ATOMS: atom_id res chain seq x y z
N MET A 1 -4.95 16.45 -5.30
CA MET A 1 -4.57 16.32 -3.87
C MET A 1 -4.05 14.91 -3.61
N ASN A 2 -3.00 14.75 -2.81
CA ASN A 2 -2.46 13.43 -2.48
C ASN A 2 -3.35 12.69 -1.46
N ILE A 3 -3.29 11.36 -1.46
CA ILE A 3 -4.10 10.48 -0.62
C ILE A 3 -3.19 9.55 0.15
N ILE A 4 -3.47 9.31 1.42
CA ILE A 4 -2.86 8.23 2.19
C ILE A 4 -3.90 7.11 2.34
N LEU A 5 -3.51 5.87 2.01
CA LEU A 5 -4.30 4.68 2.30
C LEU A 5 -3.68 3.92 3.47
N PHE A 6 -4.35 3.94 4.61
CA PHE A 6 -4.01 3.17 5.79
C PHE A 6 -4.79 1.87 5.89
N GLY A 7 -4.24 0.95 6.62
CA GLY A 7 -4.87 -0.33 6.97
C GLY A 7 -3.82 -1.41 7.21
N PRO A 8 -4.15 -2.47 7.93
CA PRO A 8 -3.25 -3.58 8.18
C PRO A 8 -2.79 -4.27 6.87
N PRO A 9 -1.74 -5.09 6.92
CA PRO A 9 -1.40 -5.97 5.80
C PRO A 9 -2.63 -6.78 5.38
N GLY A 10 -2.91 -6.89 4.07
CA GLY A 10 -4.10 -7.60 3.59
C GLY A 10 -5.42 -6.83 3.62
N ALA A 11 -5.46 -5.58 4.10
CA ALA A 11 -6.70 -4.77 4.13
C ALA A 11 -7.27 -4.38 2.76
N GLY A 12 -6.55 -4.64 1.66
CA GLY A 12 -7.01 -4.29 0.31
C GLY A 12 -6.52 -2.93 -0.20
N LYS A 13 -5.59 -2.27 0.50
CA LYS A 13 -5.03 -0.96 0.08
C LYS A 13 -4.57 -0.94 -1.38
N GLY A 14 -3.77 -1.92 -1.78
CA GLY A 14 -3.26 -2.01 -3.14
C GLY A 14 -4.36 -2.17 -4.19
N THR A 15 -5.39 -2.97 -3.90
CA THR A 15 -6.56 -3.16 -4.78
C THR A 15 -7.33 -1.85 -4.96
N GLN A 16 -7.58 -1.13 -3.87
CA GLN A 16 -8.27 0.15 -3.91
C GLN A 16 -7.42 1.23 -4.59
N ALA A 17 -6.10 1.26 -4.31
CA ALA A 17 -5.19 2.17 -5.00
C ALA A 17 -5.21 1.95 -6.53
N GLN A 18 -5.16 0.69 -6.99
CA GLN A 18 -5.22 0.37 -8.42
C GLN A 18 -6.56 0.80 -9.05
N SER A 19 -7.68 0.65 -8.35
CA SER A 19 -8.98 1.13 -8.81
C SER A 19 -9.00 2.65 -8.98
N ILE A 20 -8.46 3.40 -8.01
CA ILE A 20 -8.36 4.86 -8.08
C ILE A 20 -7.43 5.30 -9.22
N VAL A 21 -6.27 4.64 -9.38
CA VAL A 21 -5.33 4.92 -10.49
C VAL A 21 -6.02 4.76 -11.83
N LYS A 22 -6.74 3.65 -12.02
CA LYS A 22 -7.41 3.33 -13.29
C LYS A 22 -8.52 4.33 -13.65
N LYS A 23 -9.26 4.80 -12.63
CA LYS A 23 -10.44 5.66 -12.85
C LYS A 23 -10.13 7.15 -12.85
N HIS A 24 -9.14 7.60 -12.06
CA HIS A 24 -8.96 9.01 -11.72
C HIS A 24 -7.55 9.56 -12.00
N ASN A 25 -6.75 8.83 -12.77
CA ASN A 25 -5.39 9.27 -13.16
C ASN A 25 -4.48 9.64 -11.98
N TYR A 26 -4.57 8.87 -10.91
CA TYR A 26 -3.63 8.94 -9.79
C TYR A 26 -2.39 8.08 -10.06
N PHE A 27 -1.34 8.30 -9.30
CA PHE A 27 -0.16 7.45 -9.25
C PHE A 27 -0.06 6.75 -7.91
N GLN A 28 -0.01 5.42 -7.91
CA GLN A 28 0.22 4.65 -6.68
C GLN A 28 1.70 4.62 -6.35
N LEU A 29 2.09 5.25 -5.25
CA LEU A 29 3.40 5.15 -4.67
C LEU A 29 3.33 4.12 -3.54
N SER A 30 3.68 2.88 -3.86
CA SER A 30 3.73 1.78 -2.89
C SER A 30 5.17 1.56 -2.44
N THR A 31 5.47 1.86 -1.17
CA THR A 31 6.80 1.59 -0.61
C THR A 31 7.18 0.12 -0.69
N GLY A 32 6.22 -0.79 -0.54
CA GLY A 32 6.47 -2.21 -0.75
C GLY A 32 6.89 -2.56 -2.18
N ASN A 33 6.35 -1.88 -3.20
CA ASN A 33 6.77 -2.08 -4.59
C ASN A 33 8.15 -1.48 -4.82
N LEU A 34 8.40 -0.24 -4.36
CA LEU A 34 9.72 0.40 -4.47
C LEU A 34 10.83 -0.48 -3.89
N LEU A 35 10.61 -1.03 -2.69
CA LEU A 35 11.58 -1.92 -2.05
C LEU A 35 11.78 -3.23 -2.83
N ARG A 36 10.71 -3.83 -3.35
CA ARG A 36 10.82 -5.04 -4.20
C ARG A 36 11.52 -4.78 -5.53
N ASP A 37 11.32 -3.61 -6.12
CA ASP A 37 11.99 -3.23 -7.36
C ASP A 37 13.49 -2.99 -7.10
N GLU A 38 13.86 -2.43 -5.94
CA GLU A 38 15.26 -2.34 -5.51
C GLU A 38 15.89 -3.73 -5.31
N VAL A 39 15.16 -4.68 -4.71
CA VAL A 39 15.62 -6.09 -4.60
C VAL A 39 15.86 -6.70 -5.98
N LYS A 40 14.95 -6.48 -6.94
CA LYS A 40 15.11 -6.98 -8.33
C LYS A 40 16.31 -6.40 -9.05
N SER A 41 16.76 -5.20 -8.70
CA SER A 41 17.93 -4.56 -9.31
C SER A 41 19.26 -5.23 -8.91
N LYS A 42 19.24 -6.17 -7.94
CA LYS A 42 20.39 -6.97 -7.49
C LYS A 42 21.57 -6.14 -6.99
N THR A 43 21.30 -4.96 -6.43
CA THR A 43 22.29 -4.14 -5.74
C THR A 43 22.60 -4.72 -4.34
N GLU A 44 23.69 -4.27 -3.72
CA GLU A 44 24.01 -4.62 -2.35
C GLU A 44 22.90 -4.16 -1.39
N LEU A 45 22.38 -2.95 -1.60
CA LEU A 45 21.22 -2.42 -0.89
C LEU A 45 19.99 -3.33 -1.06
N GLY A 46 19.74 -3.81 -2.29
CA GLY A 46 18.65 -4.75 -2.58
C GLY A 46 18.74 -6.04 -1.78
N ALA A 47 19.95 -6.61 -1.62
CA ALA A 47 20.15 -7.82 -0.82
C ALA A 47 19.86 -7.61 0.68
N ASP A 48 20.21 -6.45 1.23
CA ASP A 48 19.91 -6.11 2.62
C ASP A 48 18.40 -5.86 2.84
N ILE A 49 17.76 -5.19 1.90
CA ILE A 49 16.31 -5.00 1.89
C ILE A 49 15.58 -6.35 1.85
N GLU A 50 16.04 -7.30 1.01
CA GLU A 50 15.43 -8.62 0.89
C GLU A 50 15.45 -9.39 2.22
N LYS A 51 16.56 -9.37 2.95
CA LYS A 51 16.67 -10.00 4.29
C LYS A 51 15.65 -9.42 5.28
N LEU A 52 15.43 -8.11 5.26
CA LEU A 52 14.47 -7.45 6.15
C LEU A 52 13.03 -7.81 5.79
N ILE A 53 12.67 -7.71 4.50
CA ILE A 53 11.31 -7.98 4.02
C ILE A 53 10.92 -9.44 4.25
N SER A 54 11.84 -10.39 3.99
CA SER A 54 11.61 -11.83 4.16
C SER A 54 11.31 -12.21 5.61
N ASN A 55 11.76 -11.40 6.58
CA ASN A 55 11.47 -11.57 8.00
C ASN A 55 10.32 -10.67 8.50
N GLY A 56 9.60 -10.01 7.61
CA GLY A 56 8.49 -9.11 7.96
C GLY A 56 8.91 -7.81 8.65
N LYS A 57 10.20 -7.50 8.68
CA LYS A 57 10.76 -6.30 9.32
C LYS A 57 10.66 -5.07 8.42
N PHE A 58 10.70 -3.90 9.04
CA PHE A 58 10.78 -2.63 8.29
C PHE A 58 12.21 -2.36 7.81
N VAL A 59 12.30 -1.74 6.64
CA VAL A 59 13.52 -1.11 6.13
C VAL A 59 13.70 0.24 6.83
N SER A 60 14.93 0.73 6.96
CA SER A 60 15.21 2.01 7.63
C SER A 60 14.46 3.17 6.98
N ASP A 61 14.02 4.13 7.80
CA ASP A 61 13.28 5.31 7.34
C ASP A 61 14.10 6.17 6.37
N GLU A 62 15.43 6.20 6.54
CA GLU A 62 16.34 6.92 5.64
C GLU A 62 16.27 6.40 4.20
N ILE A 63 16.31 5.06 4.04
CA ILE A 63 16.20 4.43 2.71
C ILE A 63 14.82 4.72 2.11
N VAL A 64 13.75 4.54 2.89
CA VAL A 64 12.39 4.80 2.43
C VAL A 64 12.20 6.26 2.03
N ASN A 65 12.68 7.22 2.82
CA ASN A 65 12.59 8.64 2.54
C ASN A 65 13.38 9.02 1.27
N THR A 66 14.54 8.41 1.03
CA THR A 66 15.33 8.63 -0.19
C THR A 66 14.56 8.17 -1.43
N LEU A 67 14.01 6.97 -1.42
CA LEU A 67 13.20 6.44 -2.53
C LEU A 67 11.93 7.27 -2.75
N LEU A 68 11.32 7.76 -1.67
CA LEU A 68 10.15 8.64 -1.73
C LEU A 68 10.48 9.97 -2.41
N ARG A 69 11.57 10.65 -2.00
CA ARG A 69 12.02 11.91 -2.63
C ARG A 69 12.29 11.74 -4.12
N GLN A 70 12.98 10.67 -4.51
CA GLN A 70 13.22 10.35 -5.93
C GLN A 70 11.90 10.21 -6.70
N SER A 71 10.90 9.54 -6.13
CA SER A 71 9.58 9.39 -6.76
C SER A 71 8.83 10.72 -6.91
N LEU A 72 8.96 11.63 -5.95
CA LEU A 72 8.29 12.94 -5.95
C LEU A 72 8.88 13.94 -6.95
N THR A 73 10.08 13.70 -7.48
CA THR A 73 10.65 14.53 -8.55
C THR A 73 9.88 14.45 -9.86
N ASN A 74 9.06 13.41 -10.04
CA ASN A 74 8.25 13.24 -11.24
C ASN A 74 7.01 14.15 -11.21
N LEU A 75 7.09 15.30 -11.86
CA LEU A 75 6.03 16.31 -11.92
C LEU A 75 4.71 15.83 -12.53
N LYS A 76 4.72 14.73 -13.31
CA LYS A 76 3.53 14.15 -13.92
C LYS A 76 2.48 13.74 -12.87
N TYR A 77 2.93 13.34 -11.70
CA TYR A 77 2.06 12.82 -10.63
C TYR A 77 1.82 13.82 -9.49
N ARG A 78 2.24 15.07 -9.70
CA ARG A 78 2.09 16.13 -8.70
C ARG A 78 0.62 16.25 -8.27
N ASP A 79 0.39 16.27 -6.95
CA ASP A 79 -0.95 16.36 -6.32
C ASP A 79 -1.93 15.24 -6.72
N ARG A 80 -1.41 14.09 -7.19
CA ARG A 80 -2.19 12.90 -7.57
C ARG A 80 -1.53 11.61 -7.12
N ILE A 81 -0.89 11.63 -5.95
CA ILE A 81 -0.19 10.47 -5.41
C ILE A 81 -1.06 9.78 -4.38
N ILE A 82 -1.12 8.45 -4.46
CA ILE A 82 -1.67 7.58 -3.44
C ILE A 82 -0.49 6.96 -2.70
N PHE A 83 -0.28 7.36 -1.45
CA PHE A 83 0.71 6.72 -0.57
C PHE A 83 0.13 5.42 -0.04
N ASP A 84 0.67 4.28 -0.51
CA ASP A 84 0.27 2.94 -0.11
C ASP A 84 1.39 2.28 0.71
N GLY A 85 1.09 2.01 1.98
CA GLY A 85 2.05 1.43 2.92
C GLY A 85 3.11 2.42 3.44
N TYR A 86 2.84 3.70 3.37
CA TYR A 86 3.62 4.79 3.95
C TYR A 86 2.67 5.94 4.33
N PRO A 87 2.86 6.60 5.51
CA PRO A 87 3.84 6.29 6.56
C PRO A 87 3.46 5.05 7.40
N ARG A 88 4.44 4.45 8.09
CA ARG A 88 4.25 3.28 8.95
C ARG A 88 4.60 3.52 10.42
N ASN A 89 5.12 4.68 10.74
CA ASN A 89 5.34 5.18 12.09
C ASN A 89 5.13 6.69 12.14
N VAL A 90 5.07 7.27 13.35
CA VAL A 90 4.79 8.70 13.53
C VAL A 90 5.93 9.58 13.00
N GLU A 91 7.16 9.10 13.08
CA GLU A 91 8.33 9.81 12.53
C GLU A 91 8.22 9.92 11.01
N GLN A 92 7.89 8.83 10.32
CA GLN A 92 7.61 8.85 8.88
C GLN A 92 6.44 9.78 8.53
N ALA A 93 5.39 9.85 9.35
CA ALA A 93 4.26 10.75 9.13
C ALA A 93 4.71 12.22 9.16
N THR A 94 5.51 12.58 10.14
CA THR A 94 6.09 13.92 10.26
C THR A 94 7.03 14.23 9.08
N ASN A 95 7.88 13.28 8.73
CA ASN A 95 8.81 13.43 7.59
C ASN A 95 8.06 13.55 6.26
N LEU A 96 6.96 12.82 6.06
CA LEU A 96 6.13 12.94 4.85
C LEU A 96 5.59 14.37 4.68
N GLU A 97 5.08 14.98 5.76
CA GLU A 97 4.59 16.36 5.70
C GLU A 97 5.70 17.36 5.35
N ILE A 98 6.91 17.16 5.91
CA ILE A 98 8.08 17.99 5.58
C ILE A 98 8.46 17.83 4.11
N ILE A 99 8.59 16.58 3.65
CA ILE A 99 8.97 16.28 2.27
C ILE A 99 7.92 16.86 1.30
N LEU A 100 6.63 16.66 1.55
CA LEU A 100 5.60 17.20 0.67
C LEU A 100 5.63 18.73 0.59
N LYS A 101 5.90 19.42 1.69
CA LYS A 101 6.08 20.90 1.70
C LYS A 101 7.24 21.34 0.82
N GLU A 102 8.38 20.61 0.79
CA GLU A 102 9.52 20.90 -0.09
C GLU A 102 9.10 20.89 -1.58
N PHE A 103 8.14 20.01 -1.94
CA PHE A 103 7.59 19.91 -3.29
C PHE A 103 6.32 20.75 -3.51
N ASN A 104 5.93 21.61 -2.57
CA ASN A 104 4.68 22.38 -2.58
C ASN A 104 3.43 21.49 -2.79
N GLN A 105 3.36 20.37 -2.08
CA GLN A 105 2.26 19.40 -2.10
C GLN A 105 1.70 19.20 -0.69
N THR A 106 0.48 18.67 -0.61
CA THR A 106 -0.23 18.40 0.65
C THR A 106 -0.98 17.08 0.60
N ILE A 107 -1.38 16.57 1.76
CA ILE A 107 -2.32 15.44 1.88
C ILE A 107 -3.75 16.00 1.88
N GLY A 108 -4.54 15.57 0.90
CA GLY A 108 -5.95 15.95 0.79
C GLY A 108 -6.88 15.01 1.54
N HIS A 109 -6.59 13.70 1.52
CA HIS A 109 -7.40 12.69 2.21
C HIS A 109 -6.52 11.63 2.86
N THR A 110 -6.93 11.21 4.04
CA THR A 110 -6.36 10.08 4.78
C THR A 110 -7.47 9.06 4.99
N ILE A 111 -7.37 7.92 4.33
CA ILE A 111 -8.40 6.88 4.33
C ILE A 111 -7.88 5.65 5.05
N PHE A 112 -8.56 5.23 6.09
CA PHE A 112 -8.24 4.02 6.85
C PHE A 112 -9.21 2.89 6.51
N LEU A 113 -8.68 1.79 5.99
CA LEU A 113 -9.43 0.55 5.75
C LEU A 113 -9.33 -0.32 7.02
N ASN A 114 -10.40 -0.32 7.80
CA ASN A 114 -10.50 -1.15 9.00
C ASN A 114 -10.92 -2.56 8.62
N VAL A 115 -10.09 -3.56 8.94
CA VAL A 115 -10.33 -4.98 8.62
C VAL A 115 -9.87 -5.85 9.77
N SER A 116 -10.71 -6.81 10.16
CA SER A 116 -10.38 -7.77 11.21
C SER A 116 -9.27 -8.74 10.80
N ARG A 117 -8.56 -9.27 11.78
CA ARG A 117 -7.44 -10.20 11.58
C ARG A 117 -7.85 -11.43 10.78
N ASP A 118 -8.99 -12.04 11.08
CA ASP A 118 -9.46 -13.26 10.42
C ASP A 118 -9.68 -13.08 8.91
N ILE A 119 -10.16 -11.90 8.51
CA ILE A 119 -10.34 -11.56 7.09
C ILE A 119 -8.97 -11.33 6.43
N ILE A 120 -8.04 -10.69 7.13
CA ILE A 120 -6.69 -10.43 6.65
C ILE A 120 -5.96 -11.73 6.32
N GLU A 121 -5.99 -12.71 7.22
CA GLU A 121 -5.34 -14.02 7.03
C GLU A 121 -5.86 -14.69 5.74
N LYS A 122 -7.16 -14.78 5.56
CA LYS A 122 -7.76 -15.33 4.33
C LYS A 122 -7.34 -14.57 3.08
N ARG A 123 -7.34 -13.23 3.14
CA ARG A 123 -6.96 -12.39 2.00
C ARG A 123 -5.49 -12.54 1.59
N ILE A 124 -4.59 -12.67 2.55
CA ILE A 124 -3.16 -12.78 2.25
C ILE A 124 -2.83 -14.19 1.74
N MET A 125 -3.41 -15.24 2.35
CA MET A 125 -3.15 -16.62 1.91
C MET A 125 -3.60 -16.88 0.48
N GLY A 126 -4.69 -16.23 0.03
CA GLY A 126 -5.19 -16.34 -1.35
C GLY A 126 -4.57 -15.33 -2.33
N ARG A 127 -3.68 -14.46 -1.89
CA ARG A 127 -3.15 -13.38 -2.73
C ARG A 127 -2.23 -13.89 -3.82
N MET A 128 -2.47 -13.38 -5.03
CA MET A 128 -1.61 -13.57 -6.20
C MET A 128 -1.26 -12.20 -6.80
N THR A 129 -0.04 -12.03 -7.24
CA THR A 129 0.42 -10.78 -7.88
C THR A 129 1.02 -11.09 -9.24
N CYS A 130 0.59 -10.35 -10.26
CA CYS A 130 1.16 -10.48 -11.59
C CYS A 130 2.55 -9.84 -11.65
N GLU A 131 3.54 -10.59 -12.13
CA GLU A 131 4.92 -10.13 -12.27
C GLU A 131 5.08 -9.07 -13.37
N LYS A 132 4.15 -9.02 -14.35
CA LYS A 132 4.20 -8.07 -15.47
C LYS A 132 3.51 -6.73 -15.16
N CYS A 133 2.26 -6.77 -14.67
CA CYS A 133 1.47 -5.55 -14.49
C CYS A 133 1.28 -5.15 -13.01
N ASN A 134 1.85 -5.92 -12.07
CA ASN A 134 1.71 -5.74 -10.62
C ASN A 134 0.27 -5.79 -10.10
N MET A 135 -0.71 -6.22 -10.92
CA MET A 135 -2.08 -6.43 -10.50
C MET A 135 -2.11 -7.48 -9.39
N THR A 136 -2.88 -7.19 -8.33
CA THR A 136 -3.08 -8.12 -7.23
C THR A 136 -4.49 -8.68 -7.29
N LEU A 137 -4.60 -9.99 -7.36
CA LEU A 137 -5.84 -10.78 -7.35
C LEU A 137 -5.84 -11.73 -6.15
N ASN A 138 -6.96 -12.41 -5.93
CA ASN A 138 -7.12 -13.38 -4.85
C ASN A 138 -7.77 -14.65 -5.36
N GLU A 139 -7.15 -15.82 -5.14
CA GLU A 139 -7.62 -17.11 -5.63
C GLU A 139 -9.01 -17.53 -5.08
N TYR A 140 -9.45 -16.93 -3.96
CA TYR A 140 -10.76 -17.21 -3.38
C TYR A 140 -11.86 -16.26 -3.87
N PHE A 141 -11.50 -15.03 -4.26
CA PHE A 141 -12.46 -13.96 -4.55
C PHE A 141 -12.47 -13.50 -6.02
N ASN A 142 -11.41 -13.77 -6.79
CA ASN A 142 -11.24 -13.28 -8.15
C ASN A 142 -10.98 -14.40 -9.16
N LYS A 143 -11.75 -15.48 -9.11
CA LYS A 143 -11.50 -16.65 -9.98
C LYS A 143 -11.59 -16.33 -11.46
N GLU A 144 -12.64 -15.61 -11.88
CA GLU A 144 -12.85 -15.24 -13.29
C GLU A 144 -11.77 -14.27 -13.78
N GLU A 145 -11.40 -13.28 -12.98
CA GLU A 145 -10.34 -12.31 -13.33
C GLU A 145 -8.96 -12.97 -13.38
N ILE A 146 -8.74 -14.04 -12.63
CA ILE A 146 -7.52 -14.84 -12.72
C ILE A 146 -7.47 -15.57 -14.05
N GLU A 147 -8.55 -16.28 -14.42
CA GLU A 147 -8.64 -17.05 -15.66
C GLU A 147 -8.54 -16.16 -16.91
N LEU A 148 -9.13 -14.96 -16.86
CA LEU A 148 -9.15 -13.99 -17.96
C LEU A 148 -8.03 -12.95 -17.86
N HIS A 149 -6.99 -13.17 -17.02
CA HIS A 149 -5.96 -12.18 -16.78
C HIS A 149 -5.18 -11.83 -18.05
N PRO A 150 -5.14 -10.54 -18.49
CA PRO A 150 -4.57 -10.14 -19.77
C PRO A 150 -3.09 -10.49 -19.97
N CYS A 151 -2.33 -10.62 -18.88
CA CYS A 151 -0.93 -11.00 -18.94
C CYS A 151 -0.71 -12.53 -18.98
N GLY A 152 -1.76 -13.33 -18.79
CA GLY A 152 -1.72 -14.78 -18.61
C GLY A 152 -1.58 -15.20 -17.15
N VAL A 153 -2.22 -16.33 -16.80
CA VAL A 153 -2.24 -16.91 -15.44
C VAL A 153 -0.84 -17.33 -14.97
N GLU A 154 0.04 -17.70 -15.89
CA GLU A 154 1.41 -18.11 -15.61
C GLU A 154 2.27 -16.99 -14.98
N HIS A 155 1.85 -15.73 -15.12
CA HIS A 155 2.50 -14.57 -14.53
C HIS A 155 1.94 -14.18 -13.15
N LEU A 156 0.89 -14.87 -12.68
CA LEU A 156 0.34 -14.70 -11.34
C LEU A 156 1.11 -15.57 -10.35
N LYS A 157 1.79 -14.95 -9.40
CA LYS A 157 2.62 -15.63 -8.39
C LYS A 157 2.21 -15.24 -6.98
N LYS A 158 2.30 -16.19 -6.06
CA LYS A 158 2.28 -15.90 -4.63
C LYS A 158 3.55 -15.15 -4.25
N ARG A 159 3.46 -14.21 -3.33
CA ARG A 159 4.64 -13.50 -2.83
C ARG A 159 5.40 -14.38 -1.84
N ASN A 160 6.72 -14.28 -1.81
CA ASN A 160 7.55 -15.04 -0.88
C ASN A 160 7.26 -14.72 0.59
N ASP A 161 6.70 -13.53 0.85
CA ASP A 161 6.32 -13.05 2.18
C ASP A 161 4.85 -13.33 2.57
N ASP A 162 4.14 -14.16 1.78
CA ASP A 162 2.75 -14.56 2.04
C ASP A 162 2.66 -15.95 2.69
N ASN A 163 3.19 -16.07 3.90
CA ASN A 163 3.04 -17.23 4.77
C ASN A 163 2.56 -16.78 6.17
N LEU A 164 1.99 -17.72 6.93
CA LEU A 164 1.29 -17.41 8.18
C LEU A 164 2.20 -16.73 9.22
N ASP A 165 3.43 -17.19 9.39
CA ASP A 165 4.35 -16.63 10.38
C ASP A 165 4.74 -15.19 10.05
N ILE A 166 5.00 -14.92 8.77
CA ILE A 166 5.31 -13.56 8.31
C ILE A 166 4.06 -12.66 8.39
N ILE A 167 2.86 -13.19 8.14
CA ILE A 167 1.61 -12.45 8.28
C ILE A 167 1.42 -12.00 9.73
N ILE A 168 1.61 -12.89 10.68
CA ILE A 168 1.50 -12.59 12.11
C ILE A 168 2.55 -11.52 12.49
N SER A 169 3.81 -11.72 12.14
CA SER A 169 4.88 -10.75 12.40
C SER A 169 4.57 -9.37 11.83
N ARG A 170 4.04 -9.29 10.60
CA ARG A 170 3.66 -8.03 9.94
C ARG A 170 2.45 -7.38 10.62
N TYR A 171 1.50 -8.16 11.09
CA TYR A 171 0.34 -7.66 11.81
C TYR A 171 0.76 -7.09 13.17
N ASP A 172 1.63 -7.78 13.91
CA ASP A 172 2.15 -7.31 15.19
C ASP A 172 2.99 -6.03 15.02
N THR A 173 3.80 -5.96 13.98
CA THR A 173 4.54 -4.76 13.60
C THR A 173 3.59 -3.60 13.23
N TYR A 174 2.50 -3.88 12.52
CA TYR A 174 1.47 -2.89 12.23
C TYR A 174 0.81 -2.38 13.52
N MET A 175 0.43 -3.25 14.43
CA MET A 175 -0.23 -2.87 15.68
C MET A 175 0.67 -2.01 16.58
N SER A 176 1.96 -2.33 16.66
CA SER A 176 2.90 -1.61 17.51
C SER A 176 3.40 -0.29 16.92
N SER A 177 3.65 -0.24 15.62
CA SER A 177 4.32 0.88 14.97
C SER A 177 3.38 1.73 14.10
N THR A 178 2.46 1.10 13.35
CA THR A 178 1.64 1.81 12.36
C THR A 178 0.29 2.26 12.92
N LYS A 179 -0.32 1.48 13.81
CA LYS A 179 -1.59 1.88 14.42
C LYS A 179 -1.51 3.23 15.14
N PRO A 180 -0.43 3.60 15.86
CA PRO A 180 -0.30 4.93 16.45
C PRO A 180 -0.34 6.09 15.45
N VAL A 181 -0.03 5.84 14.18
CA VAL A 181 -0.12 6.86 13.11
C VAL A 181 -1.58 7.25 12.85
N LEU A 182 -2.54 6.37 13.11
CA LEU A 182 -3.97 6.70 13.03
C LEU A 182 -4.35 7.80 14.00
N ASP A 183 -3.79 7.76 15.22
CA ASP A 183 -4.04 8.82 16.24
C ASP A 183 -3.44 10.16 15.79
N PHE A 184 -2.35 10.14 15.02
CA PHE A 184 -1.74 11.34 14.43
C PHE A 184 -2.67 11.97 13.38
N TYR A 185 -3.25 11.17 12.49
CA TYR A 185 -4.11 11.67 11.40
C TYR A 185 -5.59 11.79 11.76
N SER A 186 -6.12 11.04 12.73
CA SER A 186 -7.54 11.04 13.12
C SER A 186 -8.03 12.40 13.63
N LYS A 187 -7.10 13.27 14.05
CA LYS A 187 -7.39 14.64 14.47
C LYS A 187 -7.65 15.60 13.30
N ASN A 188 -7.32 15.18 12.09
CA ASN A 188 -7.47 15.99 10.90
C ASN A 188 -8.87 15.81 10.31
N SER A 189 -9.49 16.90 9.84
CA SER A 189 -10.84 16.89 9.23
C SER A 189 -10.94 16.07 7.93
N ASN A 190 -9.81 15.71 7.33
CA ASN A 190 -9.71 14.92 6.10
C ASN A 190 -9.42 13.42 6.35
N PHE A 191 -9.54 12.96 7.60
CA PHE A 191 -9.44 11.55 7.97
C PHE A 191 -10.81 10.87 7.84
N THR A 192 -10.84 9.70 7.19
CA THR A 192 -12.06 8.89 7.06
C THR A 192 -11.74 7.42 7.27
N GLU A 193 -12.49 6.78 8.15
CA GLU A 193 -12.44 5.33 8.35
C GLU A 193 -13.53 4.65 7.49
N ILE A 194 -13.15 3.57 6.81
CA ILE A 194 -14.02 2.73 6.00
C ILE A 194 -13.93 1.30 6.51
N ASP A 195 -15.09 0.64 6.68
CA ASP A 195 -15.13 -0.81 6.84
C ASP A 195 -14.59 -1.48 5.56
N GLY A 196 -13.39 -2.03 5.67
CA GLY A 196 -12.68 -2.69 4.59
C GLY A 196 -13.04 -4.18 4.44
N ALA A 197 -14.01 -4.71 5.21
CA ALA A 197 -14.44 -6.11 5.13
C ALA A 197 -15.38 -6.37 3.95
N GLY A 198 -16.05 -5.33 3.42
CA GLY A 198 -17.02 -5.42 2.33
C GLY A 198 -16.42 -5.81 0.98
N GLU A 199 -17.30 -5.91 -0.02
CA GLU A 199 -16.94 -6.17 -1.41
C GLU A 199 -16.09 -5.03 -2.00
N ILE A 200 -15.20 -5.39 -2.94
CA ILE A 200 -14.24 -4.45 -3.54
C ILE A 200 -14.93 -3.21 -4.10
N ASP A 201 -16.02 -3.39 -4.86
CA ASP A 201 -16.74 -2.30 -5.50
C ASP A 201 -17.46 -1.39 -4.51
N GLN A 202 -18.00 -1.94 -3.42
CA GLN A 202 -18.63 -1.16 -2.36
C GLN A 202 -17.61 -0.23 -1.67
N ILE A 203 -16.42 -0.77 -1.37
CA ILE A 203 -15.34 0.02 -0.79
C ILE A 203 -14.86 1.07 -1.78
N THR A 204 -14.70 0.70 -3.06
CA THR A 204 -14.29 1.62 -4.13
C THR A 204 -15.28 2.79 -4.26
N ASN A 205 -16.60 2.51 -4.22
CA ASN A 205 -17.62 3.55 -4.31
C ASN A 205 -17.57 4.52 -3.12
N LYS A 206 -17.41 4.00 -1.90
CA LYS A 206 -17.22 4.86 -0.71
C LYS A 206 -15.98 5.76 -0.85
N ILE A 207 -14.89 5.22 -1.37
CA ILE A 207 -13.67 6.02 -1.62
C ILE A 207 -13.95 7.10 -2.67
N ASN A 208 -14.63 6.79 -3.78
CA ASN A 208 -14.97 7.76 -4.80
C ASN A 208 -15.85 8.90 -4.25
N GLU A 209 -16.81 8.60 -3.38
CA GLU A 209 -17.62 9.61 -2.69
C GLU A 209 -16.77 10.56 -1.84
N ILE A 210 -15.78 10.03 -1.08
CA ILE A 210 -14.86 10.83 -0.27
C ILE A 210 -14.02 11.76 -1.16
N LEU A 211 -13.54 11.23 -2.27
CA LEU A 211 -12.70 11.97 -3.22
C LEU A 211 -13.52 12.99 -4.05
N LYS A 212 -14.84 12.91 -4.03
CA LYS A 212 -15.78 13.72 -4.85
C LYS A 212 -15.48 13.59 -6.35
N VAL A 213 -15.23 12.40 -6.83
CA VAL A 213 -14.85 12.06 -8.20
C VAL A 213 -15.78 10.99 -8.76
#